data_f9a8fbf574347fc3fd4e3a36c0d23228
#
_entry.id   f9a8fbf574347fc3fd4e3a36c0d23228
#
_cell.length_a   1.000
_cell.length_b   1.000
_cell.length_c   1.000
_cell.angle_alpha   90.00
_cell.angle_beta   90.00
_cell.angle_gamma   90.00
#
_symmetry.space_group_name_H-M   'P 1'
#
loop_
_entity.id
_entity.type
_entity.pdbx_description
1 polymer ?
#
loop_
_entity_poly.entity_id
_entity_poly.type
_entity_poly.pdbx_seq_one_letter_code
_entity_poly.pdbx_strand_id
1 'polypeptide(L)'
;QVLPKVAPLFLRQGFQESSSAGPFEDYLALGMGKAPLLVAYESQLVEFWLKHPQRRNSDMVLLYPQPTLYSKHVLVPYTPAGERVGQLLESDPELRTLAQEYGFRTGGDTHGPELWAQQGVQVPAQLVDVIDPPSQEWLERMIVGIEQSFK
;
A
#
# COMPACT_ATOMS: atom_id res chain seq x y z
N GLN A 1 20.43 -1.70 16.81
CA GLN A 1 21.49 -1.79 15.76
C GLN A 1 20.98 -1.44 14.36
N VAL A 2 19.67 -1.40 14.11
CA VAL A 2 19.08 -1.08 12.79
C VAL A 2 18.82 0.42 12.64
N LEU A 3 18.40 1.10 13.71
CA LEU A 3 18.04 2.52 13.68
C LEU A 3 19.11 3.43 13.02
N PRO A 4 20.41 3.34 13.33
CA PRO A 4 21.42 4.18 12.69
C PRO A 4 21.55 3.96 11.16
N LYS A 5 21.06 2.81 10.65
CA LYS A 5 21.05 2.52 9.22
C LYS A 5 19.82 3.07 8.53
N VAL A 6 18.70 3.14 9.25
CA VAL A 6 17.37 3.50 8.69
C VAL A 6 17.10 5.00 8.85
N ALA A 7 17.51 5.62 9.95
CA ALA A 7 17.30 7.03 10.21
C ALA A 7 17.75 7.96 9.04
N PRO A 8 18.90 7.73 8.38
CA PRO A 8 19.30 8.54 7.23
C PRO A 8 18.33 8.49 6.03
N LEU A 9 17.55 7.40 5.89
CA LEU A 9 16.53 7.32 4.84
C LEU A 9 15.40 8.30 5.11
N PHE A 10 14.94 8.37 6.36
CA PHE A 10 13.89 9.31 6.77
C PHE A 10 14.38 10.76 6.74
N LEU A 11 15.62 11.01 7.15
CA LEU A 11 16.21 12.35 7.10
C LEU A 11 16.36 12.89 5.66
N ARG A 12 16.44 12.00 4.67
CA ARG A 12 16.60 12.35 3.26
C ARG A 12 15.29 12.34 2.47
N GLN A 13 14.19 11.89 3.08
CA GLN A 13 12.91 11.93 2.38
C GLN A 13 12.49 13.39 2.15
N GLY A 14 12.08 13.70 0.92
CA GLY A 14 11.73 15.05 0.52
C GLY A 14 10.33 15.50 0.94
N PHE A 15 9.53 14.59 1.49
CA PHE A 15 8.14 14.80 1.86
C PHE A 15 7.86 14.29 3.27
N GLN A 16 7.14 15.11 4.04
CA GLN A 16 6.56 14.75 5.32
C GLN A 16 5.09 15.20 5.30
N GLU A 17 4.23 14.31 4.86
CA GLU A 17 2.79 14.53 4.89
C GLU A 17 2.10 13.51 5.78
N SER A 18 0.93 13.87 6.30
CA SER A 18 0.10 12.99 7.13
C SER A 18 -0.61 11.89 6.33
N SER A 19 -0.55 11.94 5.01
CA SER A 19 -1.22 11.01 4.09
C SER A 19 -0.28 10.59 2.96
N SER A 20 -0.44 9.36 2.46
CA SER A 20 0.24 8.87 1.26
C SER A 20 -0.34 9.43 -0.04
N ALA A 21 -1.49 10.11 0.00
CA ALA A 21 -2.17 10.61 -1.19
C ALA A 21 -1.40 11.76 -1.83
N GLY A 22 -1.01 12.79 -1.05
CA GLY A 22 -0.29 13.95 -1.56
C GLY A 22 1.01 13.60 -2.29
N PRO A 23 1.94 12.84 -1.68
CA PRO A 23 3.15 12.38 -2.35
C PRO A 23 2.88 11.56 -3.61
N PHE A 24 1.81 10.75 -3.63
CA PHE A 24 1.42 9.96 -4.80
C PHE A 24 0.91 10.85 -5.94
N GLU A 25 0.05 11.83 -5.63
CA GLU A 25 -0.46 12.80 -6.61
C GLU A 25 0.67 13.65 -7.19
N ASP A 26 1.60 14.10 -6.38
CA ASP A 26 2.79 14.83 -6.81
C ASP A 26 3.68 13.98 -7.74
N TYR A 27 3.88 12.71 -7.40
CA TYR A 27 4.61 11.79 -8.27
C TYR A 27 3.95 11.63 -9.64
N LEU A 28 2.62 11.52 -9.67
CA LEU A 28 1.85 11.42 -10.91
C LEU A 28 1.88 12.71 -11.75
N ALA A 29 1.93 13.87 -11.09
CA ALA A 29 1.93 15.19 -11.75
C ALA A 29 3.31 15.61 -12.25
N LEU A 30 4.35 15.36 -11.46
CA LEU A 30 5.71 15.89 -11.70
C LEU A 30 6.68 14.83 -12.23
N GLY A 31 6.32 13.56 -12.12
CA GLY A 31 7.12 12.44 -12.61
C GLY A 31 8.49 12.33 -11.94
N MET A 32 9.44 11.69 -12.62
CA MET A 32 10.79 11.44 -12.11
C MET A 32 11.61 12.70 -11.80
N GLY A 33 11.19 13.86 -12.29
CA GLY A 33 11.92 15.11 -12.06
C GLY A 33 11.97 15.56 -10.61
N LYS A 34 10.99 15.16 -9.79
CA LYS A 34 10.93 15.50 -8.36
C LYS A 34 11.36 14.36 -7.46
N ALA A 35 10.88 13.14 -7.72
CA ALA A 35 11.20 11.97 -6.93
C ALA A 35 11.21 10.71 -7.84
N PRO A 36 12.37 10.13 -8.11
CA PRO A 36 12.45 8.94 -8.97
C PRO A 36 11.90 7.68 -8.29
N LEU A 37 11.76 7.69 -6.97
CA LEU A 37 11.25 6.58 -6.17
C LEU A 37 10.23 7.10 -5.17
N LEU A 38 9.10 6.43 -5.10
CA LEU A 38 8.03 6.69 -4.14
C LEU A 38 7.67 5.41 -3.38
N VAL A 39 7.50 5.51 -2.07
CA VAL A 39 6.87 4.45 -1.27
C VAL A 39 5.36 4.70 -1.26
N ALA A 40 4.60 3.75 -1.79
CA ALA A 40 3.15 3.85 -1.93
C ALA A 40 2.48 2.50 -1.61
N TYR A 41 1.18 2.52 -1.44
CA TYR A 41 0.41 1.28 -1.40
C TYR A 41 0.20 0.74 -2.82
N GLU A 42 0.23 -0.59 -2.96
CA GLU A 42 -0.07 -1.26 -4.24
C GLU A 42 -1.41 -0.76 -4.81
N SER A 43 -2.43 -0.66 -3.94
CA SER A 43 -3.76 -0.23 -4.33
C SER A 43 -3.80 1.14 -5.00
N GLN A 44 -2.97 2.10 -4.57
CA GLN A 44 -2.92 3.43 -5.18
C GLN A 44 -2.51 3.38 -6.66
N LEU A 45 -1.47 2.61 -6.97
CA LEU A 45 -0.99 2.52 -8.34
C LEU A 45 -1.89 1.63 -9.20
N VAL A 46 -2.40 0.52 -8.65
CA VAL A 46 -3.33 -0.37 -9.36
C VAL A 46 -4.63 0.38 -9.69
N GLU A 47 -5.24 1.07 -8.71
CA GLU A 47 -6.43 1.89 -8.94
C GLU A 47 -6.18 2.95 -10.01
N PHE A 48 -5.06 3.67 -9.93
CA PHE A 48 -4.70 4.67 -10.93
C PHE A 48 -4.59 4.07 -12.33
N TRP A 49 -3.95 2.93 -12.48
CA TRP A 49 -3.81 2.26 -13.78
C TRP A 49 -5.13 1.72 -14.30
N LEU A 50 -6.02 1.23 -13.45
CA LEU A 50 -7.36 0.78 -13.84
C LEU A 50 -8.23 1.94 -14.32
N LYS A 51 -8.24 3.03 -13.57
CA LYS A 51 -9.08 4.21 -13.87
C LYS A 51 -8.53 5.10 -14.99
N HIS A 52 -7.22 5.06 -15.24
CA HIS A 52 -6.55 5.94 -16.21
C HIS A 52 -5.64 5.16 -17.17
N PRO A 53 -6.15 4.20 -17.95
CA PRO A 53 -5.34 3.36 -18.82
C PRO A 53 -4.51 4.18 -19.83
N GLN A 54 -5.01 5.32 -20.28
CA GLN A 54 -4.32 6.25 -21.17
C GLN A 54 -3.14 7.00 -20.54
N ARG A 55 -3.04 7.01 -19.20
CA ARG A 55 -1.97 7.63 -18.44
C ARG A 55 -0.93 6.64 -17.92
N ARG A 56 -1.08 5.36 -18.27
CA ARG A 56 -0.06 4.36 -17.94
C ARG A 56 1.22 4.69 -18.66
N ASN A 57 2.27 4.83 -17.90
CA ASN A 57 3.60 5.06 -18.44
C ASN A 57 4.43 3.78 -18.27
N SER A 58 5.07 3.32 -19.34
CA SER A 58 5.95 2.14 -19.31
C SER A 58 7.16 2.29 -18.38
N ASP A 59 7.52 3.52 -18.06
CA ASP A 59 8.64 3.81 -17.15
C ASP A 59 8.25 3.74 -15.67
N MET A 60 6.94 3.67 -15.38
CA MET A 60 6.44 3.46 -14.02
C MET A 60 6.43 1.97 -13.69
N VAL A 61 7.28 1.57 -12.77
CA VAL A 61 7.44 0.18 -12.35
C VAL A 61 7.06 0.04 -10.88
N LEU A 62 6.17 -0.91 -10.59
CA LEU A 62 5.83 -1.28 -9.22
C LEU A 62 6.84 -2.31 -8.70
N LEU A 63 7.62 -1.92 -7.71
CA LEU A 63 8.61 -2.77 -7.06
C LEU A 63 8.10 -3.23 -5.71
N TYR A 64 8.27 -4.52 -5.43
CA TYR A 64 7.93 -5.11 -4.14
C TYR A 64 9.21 -5.38 -3.35
N PRO A 65 9.34 -4.83 -2.13
CA PRO A 65 10.44 -5.19 -1.24
C PRO A 65 10.43 -6.70 -0.94
N GLN A 66 11.60 -7.27 -0.70
CA GLN A 66 11.74 -8.64 -0.22
C GLN A 66 12.62 -8.65 1.03
N PRO A 67 12.09 -8.96 2.20
CA PRO A 67 10.69 -9.28 2.48
C PRO A 67 9.75 -8.07 2.35
N THR A 68 8.47 -8.35 2.17
CA THR A 68 7.40 -7.35 2.15
C THR A 68 6.41 -7.59 3.29
N LEU A 69 5.47 -6.66 3.47
CA LEU A 69 4.38 -6.83 4.44
C LEU A 69 3.06 -6.31 3.86
N TYR A 70 1.96 -6.90 4.30
CA TYR A 70 0.63 -6.42 3.97
C TYR A 70 0.21 -5.30 4.92
N SER A 71 -0.34 -4.23 4.36
CA SER A 71 -1.13 -3.27 5.12
C SER A 71 -2.56 -3.82 5.28
N LYS A 72 -2.74 -4.65 6.30
CA LYS A 72 -4.02 -5.34 6.55
C LYS A 72 -5.03 -4.34 7.11
N HIS A 73 -6.20 -4.25 6.47
CA HIS A 73 -7.34 -3.53 7.03
C HIS A 73 -8.09 -4.46 7.99
N VAL A 74 -8.28 -4.01 9.21
CA VAL A 74 -8.93 -4.79 10.27
C VAL A 74 -10.17 -4.05 10.74
N LEU A 75 -11.31 -4.72 10.71
CA LEU A 75 -12.56 -4.23 11.31
C LEU A 75 -12.77 -4.93 12.64
N VAL A 76 -12.93 -4.16 13.71
CA VAL A 76 -13.25 -4.64 15.06
C VAL A 76 -14.68 -4.24 15.38
N PRO A 77 -15.64 -5.17 15.38
CA PRO A 77 -17.04 -4.84 15.65
C PRO A 77 -17.25 -4.63 17.16
N TYR A 78 -17.90 -3.53 17.52
CA TYR A 78 -18.32 -3.23 18.89
C TYR A 78 -19.84 -3.39 19.08
N THR A 79 -20.57 -3.65 18.01
CA THR A 79 -22.03 -3.77 18.02
C THR A 79 -22.50 -4.85 17.06
N PRO A 80 -23.70 -5.42 17.24
CA PRO A 80 -24.28 -6.37 16.27
C PRO A 80 -24.39 -5.80 14.84
N ALA A 81 -24.61 -4.49 14.71
CA ALA A 81 -24.58 -3.84 13.40
C ALA A 81 -23.18 -3.84 12.78
N GLY A 82 -22.12 -3.60 13.59
CA GLY A 82 -20.75 -3.71 13.17
C GLY A 82 -20.37 -5.13 12.72
N GLU A 83 -20.84 -6.16 13.44
CA GLU A 83 -20.65 -7.56 13.03
C GLU A 83 -21.26 -7.85 11.66
N ARG A 84 -22.49 -7.35 11.42
CA ARG A 84 -23.14 -7.51 10.11
C ARG A 84 -22.37 -6.82 8.99
N VAL A 85 -21.81 -5.63 9.24
CA VAL A 85 -20.94 -4.94 8.26
C VAL A 85 -19.69 -5.78 7.99
N GLY A 86 -19.06 -6.31 9.03
CA GLY A 86 -17.90 -7.19 8.86
C GLY A 86 -18.21 -8.42 8.00
N GLN A 87 -19.32 -9.10 8.29
CA GLN A 87 -19.78 -10.25 7.50
C GLN A 87 -20.02 -9.89 6.03
N LEU A 88 -20.63 -8.73 5.75
CA LEU A 88 -20.85 -8.27 4.38
C LEU A 88 -19.51 -7.99 3.67
N LEU A 89 -18.57 -7.30 4.33
CA LEU A 89 -17.26 -7.02 3.76
C LEU A 89 -16.47 -8.30 3.41
N GLU A 90 -16.66 -9.38 4.16
CA GLU A 90 -16.00 -10.66 3.92
C GLU A 90 -16.69 -11.52 2.86
N SER A 91 -18.03 -11.50 2.81
CA SER A 91 -18.80 -12.50 2.06
C SER A 91 -19.55 -11.96 0.85
N ASP A 92 -19.80 -10.64 0.78
CA ASP A 92 -20.57 -10.04 -0.31
C ASP A 92 -19.70 -9.94 -1.58
N PRO A 93 -20.10 -10.57 -2.69
CA PRO A 93 -19.32 -10.57 -3.92
C PRO A 93 -19.26 -9.20 -4.61
N GLU A 94 -20.28 -8.35 -4.44
CA GLU A 94 -20.27 -7.01 -5.04
C GLU A 94 -19.29 -6.11 -4.30
N LEU A 95 -19.26 -6.16 -2.97
CA LEU A 95 -18.27 -5.42 -2.16
C LEU A 95 -16.85 -5.91 -2.41
N ARG A 96 -16.66 -7.22 -2.61
CA ARG A 96 -15.37 -7.78 -2.99
C ARG A 96 -14.91 -7.25 -4.35
N THR A 97 -15.78 -7.28 -5.34
CA THR A 97 -15.49 -6.74 -6.69
C THR A 97 -15.15 -5.27 -6.60
N LEU A 98 -15.93 -4.49 -5.86
CA LEU A 98 -15.67 -3.07 -5.66
C LEU A 98 -14.28 -2.83 -5.03
N ALA A 99 -13.91 -3.59 -4.01
CA ALA A 99 -12.58 -3.48 -3.41
C ALA A 99 -11.47 -3.77 -4.43
N GLN A 100 -11.64 -4.77 -5.29
CA GLN A 100 -10.70 -5.11 -6.35
C GLN A 100 -10.60 -4.02 -7.42
N GLU A 101 -11.70 -3.35 -7.77
CA GLU A 101 -11.68 -2.19 -8.68
C GLU A 101 -10.89 -1.00 -8.11
N TYR A 102 -10.77 -0.91 -6.80
CA TYR A 102 -9.92 0.06 -6.11
C TYR A 102 -8.51 -0.48 -5.78
N GLY A 103 -8.12 -1.59 -6.39
CA GLY A 103 -6.77 -2.14 -6.28
C GLY A 103 -6.48 -2.88 -4.98
N PHE A 104 -7.51 -3.22 -4.19
CA PHE A 104 -7.32 -4.01 -2.97
C PHE A 104 -7.29 -5.51 -3.26
N ARG A 105 -6.36 -6.20 -2.62
CA ARG A 105 -6.37 -7.67 -2.55
C ARG A 105 -7.39 -8.10 -1.50
N THR A 106 -8.26 -9.02 -1.86
CA THR A 106 -9.31 -9.53 -0.99
C THR A 106 -9.05 -10.97 -0.58
N GLY A 107 -9.01 -11.23 0.73
CA GLY A 107 -9.16 -12.57 1.30
C GLY A 107 -8.17 -13.67 0.90
N GLY A 108 -6.99 -13.34 0.40
CA GLY A 108 -5.96 -14.33 0.03
C GLY A 108 -6.22 -15.06 -1.30
N ASP A 109 -7.24 -14.64 -2.06
CA ASP A 109 -7.47 -15.13 -3.41
C ASP A 109 -6.60 -14.41 -4.46
N THR A 110 -6.43 -15.03 -5.62
CA THR A 110 -5.69 -14.47 -6.77
C THR A 110 -6.60 -13.72 -7.73
N HIS A 111 -7.89 -13.64 -7.44
CA HIS A 111 -8.90 -13.13 -8.37
C HIS A 111 -8.69 -11.65 -8.72
N GLY A 112 -8.33 -10.82 -7.73
CA GLY A 112 -8.01 -9.42 -7.98
C GLY A 112 -6.90 -9.25 -9.01
N PRO A 113 -5.70 -9.80 -8.80
CA PRO A 113 -4.61 -9.77 -9.77
C PRO A 113 -4.98 -10.32 -11.16
N GLU A 114 -5.78 -11.38 -11.24
CA GLU A 114 -6.28 -11.93 -12.50
C GLU A 114 -7.20 -10.94 -13.24
N LEU A 115 -8.11 -10.30 -12.50
CA LEU A 115 -9.00 -9.27 -13.03
C LEU A 115 -8.20 -8.05 -13.54
N TRP A 116 -7.20 -7.62 -12.79
CA TRP A 116 -6.33 -6.50 -13.17
C TRP A 116 -5.50 -6.83 -14.41
N ALA A 117 -5.00 -8.06 -14.51
CA ALA A 117 -4.25 -8.53 -15.67
C ALA A 117 -5.09 -8.49 -16.96
N GLN A 118 -6.39 -8.84 -16.90
CA GLN A 118 -7.32 -8.73 -18.01
C GLN A 118 -7.49 -7.28 -18.50
N GLN A 119 -7.30 -6.32 -17.59
CA GLN A 119 -7.33 -4.88 -17.89
C GLN A 119 -5.93 -4.31 -18.20
N GLY A 120 -4.92 -5.17 -18.36
CA GLY A 120 -3.55 -4.79 -18.72
C GLY A 120 -2.71 -4.29 -17.53
N VAL A 121 -3.11 -4.54 -16.28
CA VAL A 121 -2.33 -4.24 -15.08
C VAL A 121 -1.68 -5.52 -14.58
N GLN A 122 -0.36 -5.62 -14.76
CA GLN A 122 0.42 -6.80 -14.38
C GLN A 122 1.04 -6.61 -13.00
N VAL A 123 0.60 -7.41 -12.04
CA VAL A 123 1.18 -7.52 -10.71
C VAL A 123 1.35 -9.00 -10.33
N PRO A 124 2.21 -9.36 -9.38
CA PRO A 124 2.30 -10.73 -8.91
C PRO A 124 0.94 -11.23 -8.39
N ALA A 125 0.51 -12.40 -8.84
CA ALA A 125 -0.73 -13.02 -8.36
C ALA A 125 -0.69 -13.23 -6.83
N GLN A 126 0.46 -13.67 -6.33
CA GLN A 126 0.72 -13.80 -4.90
C GLN A 126 2.04 -13.11 -4.55
N LEU A 127 2.08 -12.45 -3.40
CA LEU A 127 3.32 -11.94 -2.83
C LEU A 127 3.99 -13.05 -2.03
N VAL A 128 5.25 -13.29 -2.32
CA VAL A 128 6.09 -14.22 -1.58
C VAL A 128 6.94 -13.48 -0.56
N ASP A 129 7.47 -14.20 0.41
CA ASP A 129 8.32 -13.62 1.47
C ASP A 129 7.63 -12.47 2.22
N VAL A 130 6.37 -12.73 2.62
CA VAL A 130 5.58 -11.78 3.41
C VAL A 130 5.87 -12.04 4.88
N ILE A 131 6.22 -11.00 5.60
CA ILE A 131 6.46 -11.03 7.04
C ILE A 131 5.39 -10.28 7.81
N ASP A 132 5.21 -10.64 9.07
CA ASP A 132 4.35 -9.87 9.97
C ASP A 132 5.06 -8.57 10.41
N PRO A 133 4.28 -7.50 10.65
CA PRO A 133 4.82 -6.27 11.19
C PRO A 133 5.44 -6.53 12.58
N PRO A 134 6.45 -5.73 12.96
CA PRO A 134 7.00 -5.79 14.32
C PRO A 134 5.91 -5.59 15.38
N SER A 135 6.17 -6.06 16.61
CA SER A 135 5.27 -5.79 17.73
C SER A 135 5.12 -4.28 17.95
N GLN A 136 4.01 -3.87 18.58
CA GLN A 136 3.73 -2.47 18.90
C GLN A 136 4.90 -1.82 19.65
N GLU A 137 5.47 -2.51 20.64
CA GLU A 137 6.61 -2.00 21.41
C GLU A 137 7.80 -1.65 20.52
N TRP A 138 8.13 -2.50 19.55
CA TRP A 138 9.23 -2.25 18.64
C TRP A 138 8.92 -1.12 17.64
N LEU A 139 7.67 -1.02 17.17
CA LEU A 139 7.23 0.08 16.30
C LEU A 139 7.32 1.42 17.03
N GLU A 140 6.82 1.51 18.25
CA GLU A 140 6.91 2.71 19.08
C GLU A 140 8.36 3.14 19.32
N ARG A 141 9.23 2.21 19.69
CA ARG A 141 10.66 2.49 19.88
C ARG A 141 11.33 2.97 18.59
N MET A 142 10.94 2.44 17.45
CA MET A 142 11.47 2.86 16.17
C MET A 142 10.98 4.27 15.80
N ILE A 143 9.70 4.56 15.97
CA ILE A 143 9.11 5.89 15.72
C ILE A 143 9.81 6.95 16.55
N VAL A 144 9.87 6.74 17.89
CA VAL A 144 10.55 7.67 18.80
C VAL A 144 12.02 7.86 18.42
N GLY A 145 12.71 6.77 18.07
CA GLY A 145 14.11 6.85 17.65
C GLY A 145 14.32 7.62 16.35
N ILE A 146 13.41 7.49 15.39
CA ILE A 146 13.43 8.26 14.15
C ILE A 146 13.17 9.73 14.45
N GLU A 147 12.13 10.06 15.22
CA GLU A 147 11.81 11.43 15.62
C GLU A 147 12.98 12.14 16.31
N GLN A 148 13.69 11.42 17.20
CA GLN A 148 14.88 11.94 17.86
C GLN A 148 16.04 12.21 16.90
N SER A 149 16.08 11.53 15.75
CA SER A 149 17.11 11.72 14.73
C SER A 149 16.93 13.00 13.92
N PHE A 150 15.75 13.64 14.01
CA PHE A 150 15.47 14.94 13.37
C PHE A 150 15.87 16.15 14.27
N LYS A 151 16.23 15.90 15.51
CA LYS A 151 16.68 16.94 16.47
C LYS A 151 18.19 17.07 16.48
#